data_e2fd9e6a910b84ae0e3df7f45b7e55d4
#
_entry.id   e2fd9e6a910b84ae0e3df7f45b7e55d4
#
_cell.length_a   1.000
_cell.length_b   1.000
_cell.length_c   1.000
_cell.angle_alpha   90.00
_cell.angle_beta   90.00
_cell.angle_gamma   90.00
#
_symmetry.space_group_name_H-M   'P 1'
#
loop_
_entity.id
_entity.type
_entity.pdbx_description
1 polymer ?
#
loop_
_entity_poly.entity_id
_entity_poly.type
_entity_poly.pdbx_seq_one_letter_code
_entity_poly.pdbx_strand_id
1 'polypeptide(L)'
;MSRKVVITCALTGSQDTCSKNPAIPATPEEIAQSAIDAANAGASIVHIHVRDPETKLASMEEHLYAETVERIKDAGTNVIINLTTGPGARFVPGKDDPSIPDPTTALKSPAERVKHVLSLKPPICTLDVASFNFGEQVFVNTPEHLREMGKLITEAGVKPELEAFDTGHIVLAKRLIAEGHLKEPPMFQLCMGISYAAPATPESLLHMRDMLPPNAVWSAFGISQHQFPIVAATVISGGHVRVGLEDNLYMERGVLAPSNAALVERAARIIREIGAEVATPDEAREIFGV
;
A
#
# COMPACT_ATOMS: atom_id res chain seq x y z
N MET A 1 22.10 10.63 16.59
CA MET A 1 20.63 10.80 16.52
C MET A 1 20.02 9.43 16.29
N SER A 2 18.92 9.11 16.97
CA SER A 2 18.19 7.86 16.72
C SER A 2 17.59 7.89 15.31
N ARG A 3 17.45 6.70 14.72
CA ARG A 3 16.93 6.56 13.35
C ARG A 3 15.43 6.86 13.33
N LYS A 4 15.00 7.67 12.36
CA LYS A 4 13.57 7.95 12.11
C LYS A 4 12.95 6.86 11.24
N VAL A 5 11.78 6.34 11.67
CA VAL A 5 11.03 5.28 10.98
C VAL A 5 9.65 5.81 10.64
N VAL A 6 9.32 5.83 9.37
CA VAL A 6 7.99 6.22 8.88
C VAL A 6 7.02 5.05 9.08
N ILE A 7 5.81 5.37 9.53
CA ILE A 7 4.67 4.44 9.58
C ILE A 7 3.68 4.84 8.49
N THR A 8 3.43 3.93 7.56
CA THR A 8 2.28 3.99 6.64
C THR A 8 1.12 3.22 7.25
N CYS A 9 -0.08 3.79 7.27
CA CYS A 9 -1.30 3.11 7.66
C CYS A 9 -2.17 2.80 6.44
N ALA A 10 -2.38 1.51 6.14
CA ALA A 10 -3.24 1.03 5.07
C ALA A 10 -4.66 0.78 5.61
N LEU A 11 -5.60 1.68 5.28
CA LEU A 11 -6.82 1.87 6.04
C LEU A 11 -7.88 0.77 5.83
N THR A 12 -8.14 0.35 4.58
CA THR A 12 -9.33 -0.48 4.28
C THR A 12 -9.13 -1.57 3.22
N GLY A 13 -8.26 -1.34 2.21
CA GLY A 13 -7.97 -2.30 1.15
C GLY A 13 -9.15 -2.60 0.20
N SER A 14 -8.92 -3.54 -0.73
CA SER A 14 -9.90 -3.96 -1.74
C SER A 14 -10.57 -5.31 -1.47
N GLN A 15 -10.11 -6.06 -0.45
CA GLN A 15 -10.68 -7.36 -0.12
C GLN A 15 -12.05 -7.22 0.56
N ASP A 16 -12.93 -8.21 0.38
CA ASP A 16 -14.22 -8.28 1.09
C ASP A 16 -13.99 -8.74 2.55
N THR A 17 -13.56 -7.80 3.37
CA THR A 17 -13.19 -8.02 4.78
C THR A 17 -14.07 -7.26 5.78
N CYS A 18 -14.94 -6.36 5.32
CA CYS A 18 -15.82 -5.58 6.21
C CYS A 18 -16.74 -6.45 7.07
N SER A 19 -17.15 -7.62 6.56
CA SER A 19 -17.93 -8.60 7.33
C SER A 19 -17.13 -9.32 8.42
N LYS A 20 -15.78 -9.30 8.33
CA LYS A 20 -14.87 -10.01 9.25
C LYS A 20 -14.42 -9.13 10.41
N ASN A 21 -14.32 -7.83 10.20
CA ASN A 21 -14.01 -6.86 11.24
C ASN A 21 -14.83 -5.58 11.02
N PRO A 22 -15.76 -5.22 11.93
CA PRO A 22 -16.60 -4.04 11.79
C PRO A 22 -15.85 -2.71 11.91
N ALA A 23 -14.59 -2.73 12.35
CA ALA A 23 -13.74 -1.53 12.43
C ALA A 23 -13.15 -1.11 11.08
N ILE A 24 -13.36 -1.89 9.99
CA ILE A 24 -12.90 -1.53 8.65
C ILE A 24 -13.75 -0.39 8.11
N PRO A 25 -13.16 0.78 7.81
CA PRO A 25 -13.91 1.91 7.29
C PRO A 25 -14.35 1.65 5.84
N ALA A 26 -15.58 2.03 5.49
CA ALA A 26 -16.16 1.79 4.17
C ALA A 26 -16.63 3.07 3.47
N THR A 27 -17.22 4.03 4.19
CA THR A 27 -17.66 5.31 3.60
C THR A 27 -16.50 6.30 3.53
N PRO A 28 -16.56 7.31 2.64
CA PRO A 28 -15.55 8.38 2.59
C PRO A 28 -15.34 9.05 3.94
N GLU A 29 -16.41 9.27 4.71
CA GLU A 29 -16.32 9.84 6.06
C GLU A 29 -15.60 8.92 7.04
N GLU A 30 -15.95 7.62 7.08
CA GLU A 30 -15.28 6.64 7.94
C GLU A 30 -13.80 6.48 7.57
N ILE A 31 -13.47 6.46 6.27
CA ILE A 31 -12.08 6.34 5.77
C ILE A 31 -11.28 7.59 6.17
N ALA A 32 -11.85 8.78 6.00
CA ALA A 32 -11.20 10.03 6.38
C ALA A 32 -11.00 10.12 7.90
N GLN A 33 -12.00 9.77 8.71
CA GLN A 33 -11.85 9.75 10.16
C GLN A 33 -10.78 8.75 10.60
N SER A 34 -10.77 7.55 10.00
CA SER A 34 -9.74 6.55 10.28
C SER A 34 -8.32 7.01 9.90
N ALA A 35 -8.19 7.80 8.82
CA ALA A 35 -6.92 8.43 8.44
C ALA A 35 -6.45 9.45 9.48
N ILE A 36 -7.34 10.30 9.96
CA ILE A 36 -7.08 11.30 11.00
C ILE A 36 -6.65 10.64 12.32
N ASP A 37 -7.38 9.59 12.73
CA ASP A 37 -7.07 8.85 13.96
C ASP A 37 -5.72 8.12 13.85
N ALA A 38 -5.41 7.53 12.68
CA ALA A 38 -4.12 6.90 12.40
C ALA A 38 -2.98 7.93 12.43
N ALA A 39 -3.18 9.13 11.87
CA ALA A 39 -2.21 10.22 11.93
C ALA A 39 -1.92 10.65 13.37
N ASN A 40 -2.96 10.83 14.18
CA ASN A 40 -2.85 11.15 15.61
C ASN A 40 -2.13 10.06 16.42
N ALA A 41 -2.25 8.79 16.00
CA ALA A 41 -1.55 7.66 16.60
C ALA A 41 -0.08 7.56 16.17
N GLY A 42 0.37 8.34 15.16
CA GLY A 42 1.75 8.41 14.70
C GLY A 42 2.00 7.93 13.26
N ALA A 43 0.97 7.67 12.45
CA ALA A 43 1.15 7.43 11.03
C ALA A 43 1.55 8.72 10.30
N SER A 44 2.62 8.66 9.51
CA SER A 44 3.05 9.78 8.66
C SER A 44 2.44 9.72 7.26
N ILE A 45 2.04 8.54 6.83
CA ILE A 45 1.41 8.26 5.53
C ILE A 45 0.14 7.45 5.76
N VAL A 46 -0.93 7.74 5.00
CA VAL A 46 -2.13 6.90 4.94
C VAL A 46 -2.32 6.39 3.51
N HIS A 47 -2.43 5.06 3.37
CA HIS A 47 -2.72 4.41 2.11
C HIS A 47 -4.23 4.17 1.99
N ILE A 48 -4.80 4.61 0.87
CA ILE A 48 -6.24 4.74 0.70
C ILE A 48 -6.73 3.94 -0.51
N HIS A 49 -7.61 3.00 -0.24
CA HIS A 49 -8.64 2.49 -1.12
C HIS A 49 -9.96 3.16 -0.79
N VAL A 50 -10.93 3.12 -1.71
CA VAL A 50 -12.31 3.51 -1.45
C VAL A 50 -13.25 2.34 -1.67
N ARG A 51 -14.40 2.39 -1.03
CA ARG A 51 -15.44 1.37 -1.12
C ARG A 51 -16.76 2.03 -1.49
N ASP A 52 -17.61 1.27 -2.14
CA ASP A 52 -19.00 1.64 -2.33
C ASP A 52 -19.70 1.70 -0.95
N PRO A 53 -20.29 2.84 -0.56
CA PRO A 53 -20.86 3.03 0.78
C PRO A 53 -22.01 2.09 1.13
N GLU A 54 -22.77 1.62 0.13
CA GLU A 54 -23.93 0.75 0.33
C GLU A 54 -23.52 -0.72 0.42
N THR A 55 -22.73 -1.18 -0.55
CA THR A 55 -22.30 -2.58 -0.65
C THR A 55 -21.06 -2.92 0.18
N LYS A 56 -20.26 -1.90 0.54
CA LYS A 56 -18.95 -2.01 1.21
C LYS A 56 -17.89 -2.75 0.38
N LEU A 57 -18.18 -3.04 -0.88
CA LEU A 57 -17.22 -3.62 -1.81
C LEU A 57 -16.24 -2.55 -2.33
N ALA A 58 -15.06 -3.01 -2.78
CA ALA A 58 -14.06 -2.10 -3.37
C ALA A 58 -14.63 -1.32 -4.55
N SER A 59 -14.31 -0.04 -4.65
CA SER A 59 -14.73 0.86 -5.71
C SER A 59 -13.53 1.53 -6.40
N MET A 60 -13.76 2.01 -7.62
CA MET A 60 -12.82 2.85 -8.39
C MET A 60 -13.40 4.23 -8.68
N GLU A 61 -14.57 4.54 -8.11
CA GLU A 61 -15.29 5.78 -8.38
C GLU A 61 -14.48 7.00 -7.90
N GLU A 62 -14.14 7.89 -8.83
CA GLU A 62 -13.29 9.04 -8.59
C GLU A 62 -13.83 9.99 -7.52
N HIS A 63 -15.18 10.16 -7.49
CA HIS A 63 -15.82 11.04 -6.50
C HIS A 63 -15.63 10.56 -5.05
N LEU A 64 -15.53 9.23 -4.81
CA LEU A 64 -15.29 8.68 -3.49
C LEU A 64 -13.85 8.97 -3.01
N TYR A 65 -12.86 8.90 -3.92
CA TYR A 65 -11.50 9.34 -3.63
C TYR A 65 -11.45 10.84 -3.37
N ALA A 66 -12.11 11.64 -4.21
CA ALA A 66 -12.12 13.09 -4.06
C ALA A 66 -12.72 13.52 -2.71
N GLU A 67 -13.86 12.98 -2.34
CA GLU A 67 -14.52 13.27 -1.05
C GLU A 67 -13.65 12.84 0.12
N THR A 68 -13.05 11.63 0.07
CA THR A 68 -12.16 11.15 1.15
C THR A 68 -10.95 12.07 1.33
N VAL A 69 -10.30 12.46 0.23
CA VAL A 69 -9.13 13.34 0.24
C VAL A 69 -9.48 14.73 0.75
N GLU A 70 -10.62 15.29 0.32
CA GLU A 70 -11.11 16.60 0.78
C GLU A 70 -11.35 16.61 2.28
N ARG A 71 -12.08 15.62 2.81
CA ARG A 71 -12.35 15.47 4.26
C ARG A 71 -11.05 15.37 5.09
N ILE A 72 -10.03 14.65 4.61
CA ILE A 72 -8.74 14.56 5.30
C ILE A 72 -8.04 15.92 5.30
N LYS A 73 -8.05 16.64 4.18
CA LYS A 73 -7.44 17.98 4.07
C LYS A 73 -8.16 19.01 4.95
N ASP A 74 -9.48 19.01 4.95
CA ASP A 74 -10.31 19.93 5.73
C ASP A 74 -10.14 19.75 7.24
N ALA A 75 -9.76 18.55 7.69
CA ALA A 75 -9.43 18.31 9.09
C ALA A 75 -8.09 18.95 9.52
N GLY A 76 -7.32 19.54 8.59
CA GLY A 76 -6.04 20.19 8.87
C GLY A 76 -4.92 19.25 9.29
N THR A 77 -5.06 17.95 9.07
CA THR A 77 -3.98 17.00 9.35
C THR A 77 -2.87 17.11 8.30
N ASN A 78 -1.60 16.99 8.76
CA ASN A 78 -0.43 17.05 7.89
C ASN A 78 -0.03 15.69 7.30
N VAL A 79 -0.87 14.67 7.45
CA VAL A 79 -0.58 13.31 6.98
C VAL A 79 -0.41 13.26 5.46
N ILE A 80 0.53 12.45 4.98
CA ILE A 80 0.79 12.25 3.55
C ILE A 80 -0.25 11.28 3.00
N ILE A 81 -0.92 11.68 1.92
CA ILE A 81 -1.91 10.84 1.23
C ILE A 81 -1.21 10.01 0.16
N ASN A 82 -1.45 8.70 0.21
CA ASN A 82 -1.02 7.70 -0.76
C ASN A 82 -2.27 7.01 -1.33
N LEU A 83 -2.56 7.21 -2.63
CA LEU A 83 -3.71 6.59 -3.28
C LEU A 83 -3.30 5.31 -4.01
N THR A 84 -4.13 4.28 -3.90
CA THR A 84 -3.92 3.01 -4.61
C THR A 84 -4.10 3.16 -6.12
N THR A 85 -3.38 2.35 -6.92
CA THR A 85 -3.68 2.08 -8.34
C THR A 85 -3.97 0.59 -8.61
N GLY A 86 -4.11 -0.21 -7.54
CA GLY A 86 -4.35 -1.65 -7.61
C GLY A 86 -5.71 -2.05 -8.20
N PRO A 87 -6.84 -1.40 -7.86
CA PRO A 87 -8.13 -1.72 -8.44
C PRO A 87 -8.11 -1.66 -9.98
N GLY A 88 -8.83 -2.61 -10.62
CA GLY A 88 -8.80 -2.73 -12.09
C GLY A 88 -7.66 -3.60 -12.64
N ALA A 89 -6.92 -4.32 -11.80
CA ALA A 89 -5.89 -5.27 -12.23
C ALA A 89 -6.32 -6.75 -12.15
N ARG A 90 -7.53 -7.03 -11.70
CA ARG A 90 -7.96 -8.40 -11.40
C ARG A 90 -8.50 -9.11 -12.64
N PHE A 91 -7.89 -10.25 -12.96
CA PHE A 91 -8.37 -11.21 -13.94
C PHE A 91 -8.75 -12.51 -13.24
N VAL A 92 -9.95 -13.00 -13.52
CA VAL A 92 -10.45 -14.30 -13.03
C VAL A 92 -10.66 -15.18 -14.26
N PRO A 93 -9.94 -16.31 -14.39
CA PRO A 93 -10.17 -17.25 -15.49
C PRO A 93 -11.56 -17.89 -15.40
N GLY A 94 -12.20 -18.08 -16.55
CA GLY A 94 -13.47 -18.81 -16.64
C GLY A 94 -13.32 -20.27 -16.21
N LYS A 95 -14.36 -20.81 -15.57
CA LYS A 95 -14.33 -22.19 -15.03
C LYS A 95 -14.33 -23.26 -16.13
N ASP A 96 -15.07 -23.04 -17.21
CA ASP A 96 -15.21 -24.01 -18.30
C ASP A 96 -14.10 -23.83 -19.35
N ASP A 97 -13.73 -22.59 -19.62
CA ASP A 97 -12.63 -22.21 -20.51
C ASP A 97 -11.82 -21.07 -19.88
N PRO A 98 -10.59 -21.34 -19.41
CA PRO A 98 -9.76 -20.34 -18.75
C PRO A 98 -9.27 -19.21 -19.68
N SER A 99 -9.43 -19.34 -20.99
CA SER A 99 -9.15 -18.28 -21.97
C SER A 99 -10.24 -17.20 -22.00
N ILE A 100 -11.43 -17.52 -21.50
CA ILE A 100 -12.57 -16.60 -21.40
C ILE A 100 -12.61 -16.03 -19.98
N PRO A 101 -12.65 -14.70 -19.80
CA PRO A 101 -12.76 -14.11 -18.46
C PRO A 101 -14.07 -14.50 -17.76
N ASP A 102 -13.98 -14.85 -16.46
CA ASP A 102 -15.16 -14.94 -15.61
C ASP A 102 -15.84 -13.54 -15.49
N PRO A 103 -17.17 -13.47 -15.36
CA PRO A 103 -17.88 -12.18 -15.20
C PRO A 103 -17.42 -11.32 -14.03
N THR A 104 -16.75 -11.88 -13.04
CA THR A 104 -16.16 -11.17 -11.89
C THR A 104 -14.79 -10.56 -12.19
N THR A 105 -14.26 -10.73 -13.40
CA THR A 105 -13.03 -10.06 -13.85
C THR A 105 -13.21 -8.55 -13.83
N ALA A 106 -12.27 -7.85 -13.19
CA ALA A 106 -12.24 -6.39 -13.09
C ALA A 106 -10.93 -5.84 -13.66
N LEU A 107 -10.64 -6.17 -14.93
CA LEU A 107 -9.46 -5.66 -15.63
C LEU A 107 -9.79 -4.38 -16.38
N LYS A 108 -9.00 -3.34 -16.14
CA LYS A 108 -9.13 -1.99 -16.73
C LYS A 108 -7.84 -1.59 -17.43
N SER A 109 -7.94 -0.61 -18.32
CA SER A 109 -6.76 -0.01 -18.95
C SER A 109 -5.87 0.73 -17.92
N PRO A 110 -4.56 0.85 -18.18
CA PRO A 110 -3.65 1.65 -17.36
C PRO A 110 -4.16 3.06 -17.05
N ALA A 111 -4.66 3.76 -18.10
CA ALA A 111 -5.19 5.11 -17.96
C ALA A 111 -6.42 5.21 -17.03
N GLU A 112 -7.35 4.24 -17.10
CA GLU A 112 -8.49 4.18 -16.19
C GLU A 112 -8.06 3.95 -14.75
N ARG A 113 -7.05 3.10 -14.52
CA ARG A 113 -6.55 2.75 -13.19
C ARG A 113 -5.87 3.91 -12.47
N VAL A 114 -5.25 4.83 -13.20
CA VAL A 114 -4.58 6.01 -12.62
C VAL A 114 -5.42 7.28 -12.67
N LYS A 115 -6.63 7.25 -13.22
CA LYS A 115 -7.47 8.43 -13.47
C LYS A 115 -7.62 9.33 -12.23
N HIS A 116 -7.98 8.77 -11.10
CA HIS A 116 -8.13 9.51 -9.84
C HIS A 116 -6.79 10.08 -9.32
N VAL A 117 -5.66 9.41 -9.57
CA VAL A 117 -4.32 9.91 -9.24
C VAL A 117 -3.98 11.14 -10.08
N LEU A 118 -4.29 11.10 -11.39
CA LEU A 118 -4.04 12.23 -12.30
C LEU A 118 -4.90 13.45 -11.95
N SER A 119 -6.13 13.23 -11.51
CA SER A 119 -7.06 14.29 -11.11
C SER A 119 -6.70 14.90 -9.75
N LEU A 120 -6.44 14.09 -8.74
CA LEU A 120 -6.27 14.52 -7.35
C LEU A 120 -4.82 14.87 -6.98
N LYS A 121 -3.85 14.37 -7.75
CA LYS A 121 -2.40 14.60 -7.60
C LYS A 121 -1.92 14.45 -6.15
N PRO A 122 -2.11 13.26 -5.53
CA PRO A 122 -1.58 13.02 -4.18
C PRO A 122 -0.04 13.07 -4.20
N PRO A 123 0.62 13.30 -3.06
CA PRO A 123 2.09 13.19 -2.99
C PRO A 123 2.62 11.82 -3.43
N ILE A 124 1.90 10.74 -3.08
CA ILE A 124 2.28 9.35 -3.36
C ILE A 124 1.08 8.59 -3.94
N CYS A 125 1.34 7.64 -4.84
CA CYS A 125 0.40 6.59 -5.18
C CYS A 125 1.12 5.23 -5.23
N THR A 126 0.44 4.11 -4.95
CA THR A 126 1.06 2.79 -5.15
C THR A 126 1.10 2.42 -6.63
N LEU A 127 2.07 1.61 -6.98
CA LEU A 127 2.19 0.96 -8.27
C LEU A 127 2.66 -0.49 -8.02
N ASP A 128 1.74 -1.44 -8.12
CA ASP A 128 2.05 -2.86 -7.97
C ASP A 128 2.92 -3.32 -9.15
N VAL A 129 4.15 -3.72 -8.87
CA VAL A 129 5.10 -4.09 -9.92
C VAL A 129 4.95 -5.55 -10.30
N ALA A 130 4.53 -5.79 -11.54
CA ALA A 130 4.34 -7.09 -12.16
C ALA A 130 2.99 -7.78 -11.90
N SER A 131 2.79 -8.88 -12.63
CA SER A 131 1.63 -9.76 -12.50
C SER A 131 1.95 -10.90 -11.55
N PHE A 132 1.01 -11.29 -10.73
CA PHE A 132 1.16 -12.38 -9.75
C PHE A 132 -0.17 -13.04 -9.41
N ASN A 133 -0.13 -14.22 -8.79
CA ASN A 133 -1.31 -14.85 -8.26
C ASN A 133 -1.76 -14.16 -6.97
N PHE A 134 -3.00 -13.75 -6.91
CA PHE A 134 -3.63 -13.17 -5.73
C PHE A 134 -4.76 -14.10 -5.25
N GLY A 135 -4.41 -15.12 -4.49
CA GLY A 135 -5.27 -16.27 -4.23
C GLY A 135 -5.60 -17.00 -5.56
N GLU A 136 -6.87 -17.23 -5.82
CA GLU A 136 -7.36 -17.92 -7.04
C GLU A 136 -7.51 -16.97 -8.25
N GLN A 137 -7.02 -15.74 -8.16
CA GLN A 137 -7.13 -14.73 -9.21
C GLN A 137 -5.74 -14.31 -9.68
N VAL A 138 -5.68 -13.67 -10.85
CA VAL A 138 -4.45 -13.08 -11.36
C VAL A 138 -4.54 -11.56 -11.20
N PHE A 139 -3.56 -10.98 -10.52
CA PHE A 139 -3.30 -9.55 -10.57
C PHE A 139 -2.44 -9.28 -11.81
N VAL A 140 -2.93 -8.46 -12.73
CA VAL A 140 -2.32 -8.26 -14.05
C VAL A 140 -1.67 -6.89 -14.16
N ASN A 141 -0.34 -6.87 -14.21
CA ASN A 141 0.47 -5.72 -14.55
C ASN A 141 1.61 -6.15 -15.48
N THR A 142 1.37 -6.11 -16.79
CA THR A 142 2.42 -6.38 -17.76
C THR A 142 3.47 -5.26 -17.76
N PRO A 143 4.69 -5.51 -18.26
CA PRO A 143 5.68 -4.43 -18.40
C PRO A 143 5.17 -3.22 -19.20
N GLU A 144 4.29 -3.44 -20.19
CA GLU A 144 3.68 -2.35 -20.97
C GLU A 144 2.71 -1.52 -20.12
N HIS A 145 1.83 -2.18 -19.32
CA HIS A 145 0.95 -1.46 -18.38
C HIS A 145 1.76 -0.58 -17.43
N LEU A 146 2.88 -1.12 -16.91
CA LEU A 146 3.72 -0.40 -15.95
C LEU A 146 4.47 0.79 -16.57
N ARG A 147 4.91 0.68 -17.85
CA ARG A 147 5.50 1.80 -18.57
C ARG A 147 4.49 2.93 -18.75
N GLU A 148 3.26 2.60 -19.17
CA GLU A 148 2.20 3.58 -19.35
C GLU A 148 1.79 4.23 -18.02
N MET A 149 1.49 3.44 -16.98
CA MET A 149 1.13 3.96 -15.65
C MET A 149 2.27 4.79 -15.05
N GLY A 150 3.51 4.28 -15.07
CA GLY A 150 4.67 4.98 -14.55
C GLY A 150 4.91 6.33 -15.22
N LYS A 151 4.75 6.40 -16.55
CA LYS A 151 4.82 7.64 -17.31
C LYS A 151 3.73 8.63 -16.88
N LEU A 152 2.47 8.21 -16.87
CA LEU A 152 1.33 9.05 -16.50
C LEU A 152 1.47 9.61 -15.07
N ILE A 153 1.82 8.75 -14.10
CA ILE A 153 2.04 9.11 -12.70
C ILE A 153 3.17 10.13 -12.57
N THR A 154 4.29 9.89 -13.25
CA THR A 154 5.48 10.77 -13.22
C THR A 154 5.20 12.14 -13.85
N GLU A 155 4.49 12.18 -14.99
CA GLU A 155 4.09 13.42 -15.67
C GLU A 155 3.10 14.23 -14.83
N ALA A 156 2.26 13.58 -14.00
CA ALA A 156 1.39 14.25 -13.05
C ALA A 156 2.13 14.85 -11.83
N GLY A 157 3.42 14.55 -11.67
CA GLY A 157 4.23 14.99 -10.54
C GLY A 157 4.07 14.15 -9.27
N VAL A 158 3.40 13.00 -9.36
CA VAL A 158 3.15 12.08 -8.23
C VAL A 158 4.32 11.10 -8.09
N LYS A 159 4.67 10.72 -6.85
CA LYS A 159 5.70 9.71 -6.55
C LYS A 159 5.09 8.31 -6.53
N PRO A 160 5.52 7.37 -7.40
CA PRO A 160 5.07 5.99 -7.30
C PRO A 160 5.79 5.26 -6.16
N GLU A 161 5.03 4.62 -5.27
CA GLU A 161 5.49 3.60 -4.33
C GLU A 161 5.41 2.25 -5.02
N LEU A 162 6.56 1.60 -5.22
CA LEU A 162 6.70 0.37 -5.99
C LEU A 162 6.43 -0.83 -5.10
N GLU A 163 5.23 -1.41 -5.19
CA GLU A 163 4.87 -2.61 -4.42
C GLU A 163 5.45 -3.86 -5.07
N ALA A 164 6.38 -4.51 -4.36
CA ALA A 164 7.05 -5.73 -4.79
C ALA A 164 6.62 -6.92 -3.93
N PHE A 165 5.96 -7.90 -4.55
CA PHE A 165 5.43 -9.09 -3.90
C PHE A 165 6.37 -10.30 -4.02
N ASP A 166 7.39 -10.22 -4.90
CA ASP A 166 8.39 -11.26 -5.13
C ASP A 166 9.66 -10.66 -5.72
N THR A 167 10.72 -11.45 -5.74
CA THR A 167 12.05 -11.06 -6.24
C THR A 167 12.05 -10.64 -7.71
N GLY A 168 11.28 -11.32 -8.57
CA GLY A 168 11.10 -10.96 -9.98
C GLY A 168 10.52 -9.57 -10.19
N HIS A 169 9.68 -9.09 -9.26
CA HIS A 169 9.10 -7.74 -9.30
C HIS A 169 10.19 -6.66 -9.12
N ILE A 170 11.16 -6.89 -8.22
CA ILE A 170 12.30 -5.99 -8.03
C ILE A 170 13.16 -5.92 -9.30
N VAL A 171 13.37 -7.05 -9.98
CA VAL A 171 14.10 -7.10 -11.26
C VAL A 171 13.39 -6.26 -12.31
N LEU A 172 12.06 -6.38 -12.43
CA LEU A 172 11.26 -5.59 -13.37
C LEU A 172 11.26 -4.10 -13.00
N ALA A 173 11.10 -3.75 -11.71
CA ALA A 173 11.17 -2.36 -11.26
C ALA A 173 12.51 -1.70 -11.63
N LYS A 174 13.63 -2.38 -11.37
CA LYS A 174 14.98 -1.91 -11.75
C LYS A 174 15.10 -1.70 -13.26
N ARG A 175 14.48 -2.55 -14.08
CA ARG A 175 14.45 -2.37 -15.53
C ARG A 175 13.68 -1.12 -15.93
N LEU A 176 12.50 -0.90 -15.35
CA LEU A 176 11.67 0.30 -15.63
C LEU A 176 12.34 1.59 -15.19
N ILE A 177 13.08 1.58 -14.07
CA ILE A 177 13.90 2.70 -13.61
C ILE A 177 15.01 2.99 -14.64
N ALA A 178 15.75 1.96 -15.07
CA ALA A 178 16.81 2.11 -16.06
C ALA A 178 16.31 2.57 -17.44
N GLU A 179 15.07 2.28 -17.79
CA GLU A 179 14.38 2.77 -18.99
C GLU A 179 13.86 4.22 -18.83
N GLY A 180 13.94 4.81 -17.63
CA GLY A 180 13.48 6.18 -17.35
C GLY A 180 11.97 6.34 -17.14
N HIS A 181 11.24 5.25 -16.96
CA HIS A 181 9.80 5.27 -16.72
C HIS A 181 9.42 5.57 -15.27
N LEU A 182 10.35 5.39 -14.34
CA LEU A 182 10.17 5.63 -12.91
C LEU A 182 11.25 6.56 -12.38
N LYS A 183 10.85 7.55 -11.56
CA LYS A 183 11.76 8.55 -10.97
C LYS A 183 12.67 7.98 -9.90
N GLU A 184 13.91 8.44 -9.88
CA GLU A 184 14.86 8.23 -8.77
C GLU A 184 14.80 9.38 -7.74
N PRO A 185 15.14 9.12 -6.45
CA PRO A 185 15.37 7.80 -5.87
C PRO A 185 14.05 7.02 -5.79
N PRO A 186 14.06 5.69 -6.07
CA PRO A 186 12.84 4.90 -6.06
C PRO A 186 12.37 4.63 -4.62
N MET A 187 11.04 4.60 -4.44
CA MET A 187 10.37 4.22 -3.21
C MET A 187 9.79 2.82 -3.37
N PHE A 188 10.22 1.87 -2.52
CA PHE A 188 9.75 0.49 -2.56
C PHE A 188 8.92 0.13 -1.33
N GLN A 189 7.88 -0.69 -1.56
CA GLN A 189 7.13 -1.39 -0.54
C GLN A 189 7.30 -2.90 -0.75
N LEU A 190 7.95 -3.60 0.18
CA LEU A 190 8.09 -5.05 0.15
C LEU A 190 6.86 -5.69 0.80
N CYS A 191 6.06 -6.40 -0.01
CA CYS A 191 4.76 -6.94 0.37
C CYS A 191 4.91 -8.42 0.72
N MET A 192 4.94 -8.75 2.03
CA MET A 192 5.30 -10.08 2.51
C MET A 192 4.08 -10.90 2.94
N GLY A 193 3.99 -12.16 2.50
CA GLY A 193 2.99 -13.11 2.98
C GLY A 193 1.66 -13.10 2.21
N ILE A 194 1.59 -12.46 1.06
CA ILE A 194 0.50 -12.66 0.09
C ILE A 194 0.57 -14.11 -0.42
N SER A 195 -0.58 -14.75 -0.57
CA SER A 195 -0.65 -16.14 -1.06
C SER A 195 0.06 -16.28 -2.39
N TYR A 196 0.96 -17.27 -2.48
CA TYR A 196 1.75 -17.63 -3.66
C TYR A 196 2.81 -16.57 -4.07
N ALA A 197 3.12 -15.60 -3.20
CA ALA A 197 4.20 -14.64 -3.34
C ALA A 197 5.28 -14.85 -2.26
N ALA A 198 6.18 -13.90 -2.06
CA ALA A 198 7.27 -14.02 -1.09
C ALA A 198 6.74 -14.27 0.34
N PRO A 199 7.23 -15.32 1.05
CA PRO A 199 6.79 -15.61 2.40
C PRO A 199 7.22 -14.50 3.39
N ALA A 200 6.37 -14.24 4.41
CA ALA A 200 6.65 -13.24 5.43
C ALA A 200 7.63 -13.77 6.48
N THR A 201 8.87 -14.00 6.08
CA THR A 201 9.98 -14.41 6.96
C THR A 201 11.10 -13.39 6.93
N PRO A 202 11.90 -13.28 8.00
CA PRO A 202 13.07 -12.39 8.01
C PRO A 202 14.05 -12.68 6.86
N GLU A 203 14.27 -13.94 6.50
CA GLU A 203 15.17 -14.35 5.42
C GLU A 203 14.70 -13.82 4.07
N SER A 204 13.40 -13.96 3.76
CA SER A 204 12.81 -13.42 2.54
C SER A 204 12.88 -11.90 2.50
N LEU A 205 12.58 -11.24 3.62
CA LEU A 205 12.67 -9.79 3.75
C LEU A 205 14.09 -9.30 3.46
N LEU A 206 15.10 -9.90 4.09
CA LEU A 206 16.50 -9.54 3.90
C LEU A 206 16.96 -9.79 2.46
N HIS A 207 16.57 -10.93 1.88
CA HIS A 207 16.89 -11.25 0.50
C HIS A 207 16.31 -10.21 -0.48
N MET A 208 15.03 -9.85 -0.34
CA MET A 208 14.40 -8.85 -1.19
C MET A 208 15.02 -7.46 -0.98
N ARG A 209 15.28 -7.05 0.27
CA ARG A 209 15.97 -5.79 0.59
C ARG A 209 17.32 -5.70 -0.12
N ASP A 210 18.13 -6.76 -0.08
CA ASP A 210 19.47 -6.78 -0.66
C ASP A 210 19.48 -6.72 -2.20
N MET A 211 18.33 -6.97 -2.84
CA MET A 211 18.12 -6.80 -4.28
C MET A 211 17.77 -5.36 -4.70
N LEU A 212 17.37 -4.50 -3.75
CA LEU A 212 16.96 -3.13 -4.05
C LEU A 212 18.12 -2.29 -4.61
N PRO A 213 17.82 -1.24 -5.41
CA PRO A 213 18.84 -0.25 -5.78
C PRO A 213 19.47 0.39 -4.53
N PRO A 214 20.77 0.74 -4.55
CA PRO A 214 21.46 1.30 -3.38
C PRO A 214 20.86 2.62 -2.84
N ASN A 215 20.20 3.38 -3.70
CA ASN A 215 19.56 4.65 -3.37
C ASN A 215 18.05 4.50 -3.09
N ALA A 216 17.52 3.28 -3.03
CA ALA A 216 16.10 3.05 -2.75
C ALA A 216 15.77 3.41 -1.30
N VAL A 217 14.67 4.14 -1.12
CA VAL A 217 13.99 4.22 0.17
C VAL A 217 12.93 3.12 0.20
N TRP A 218 12.86 2.37 1.31
CA TRP A 218 12.02 1.19 1.33
C TRP A 218 11.27 1.00 2.64
N SER A 219 10.11 0.41 2.53
CA SER A 219 9.25 -0.05 3.61
C SER A 219 8.85 -1.51 3.39
N ALA A 220 8.31 -2.14 4.42
CA ALA A 220 7.75 -3.48 4.31
C ALA A 220 6.55 -3.68 5.22
N PHE A 221 5.68 -4.62 4.84
CA PHE A 221 4.61 -5.13 5.68
C PHE A 221 4.47 -6.65 5.59
N GLY A 222 3.82 -7.23 6.58
CA GLY A 222 3.45 -8.64 6.60
C GLY A 222 1.94 -8.81 6.75
N ILE A 223 1.36 -9.73 5.99
CA ILE A 223 -0.08 -10.01 6.03
C ILE A 223 -0.46 -10.73 7.32
N SER A 224 -1.60 -10.34 7.91
CA SER A 224 -2.26 -10.98 9.04
C SER A 224 -1.34 -11.12 10.26
N GLN A 225 -1.15 -12.33 10.79
CA GLN A 225 -0.30 -12.62 11.96
C GLN A 225 1.18 -12.19 11.78
N HIS A 226 1.61 -11.95 10.55
CA HIS A 226 2.97 -11.55 10.23
C HIS A 226 3.20 -10.04 10.31
N GLN A 227 2.15 -9.22 10.48
CA GLN A 227 2.27 -7.75 10.46
C GLN A 227 3.33 -7.26 11.47
N PHE A 228 3.17 -7.57 12.75
CA PHE A 228 4.09 -7.06 13.78
C PHE A 228 5.47 -7.74 13.80
N PRO A 229 5.61 -9.06 13.54
CA PRO A 229 6.92 -9.67 13.30
C PRO A 229 7.70 -9.00 12.18
N ILE A 230 7.04 -8.69 11.04
CA ILE A 230 7.69 -8.00 9.92
C ILE A 230 7.96 -6.54 10.27
N VAL A 231 7.12 -5.82 11.02
CA VAL A 231 7.44 -4.48 11.54
C VAL A 231 8.78 -4.52 12.30
N ALA A 232 8.96 -5.41 13.25
CA ALA A 232 10.19 -5.51 14.02
C ALA A 232 11.41 -5.84 13.13
N ALA A 233 11.28 -6.84 12.26
CA ALA A 233 12.34 -7.24 11.33
C ALA A 233 12.73 -6.11 10.38
N THR A 234 11.76 -5.36 9.87
CA THR A 234 11.97 -4.22 8.96
C THR A 234 12.70 -3.08 9.66
N VAL A 235 12.29 -2.72 10.88
CA VAL A 235 12.98 -1.69 11.67
C VAL A 235 14.42 -2.07 11.91
N ILE A 236 14.71 -3.28 12.37
CA ILE A 236 16.08 -3.78 12.60
C ILE A 236 16.91 -3.74 11.31
N SER A 237 16.27 -4.02 10.17
CA SER A 237 16.92 -4.11 8.85
C SER A 237 17.09 -2.77 8.13
N GLY A 238 16.67 -1.65 8.73
CA GLY A 238 16.87 -0.32 8.16
C GLY A 238 15.71 0.20 7.32
N GLY A 239 14.56 -0.48 7.24
CA GLY A 239 13.39 -0.07 6.48
C GLY A 239 12.36 0.73 7.28
N HIS A 240 11.37 1.29 6.59
CA HIS A 240 10.15 1.88 7.13
C HIS A 240 9.04 0.83 7.19
N VAL A 241 7.91 1.11 7.83
CA VAL A 241 6.91 0.08 8.10
C VAL A 241 5.51 0.49 7.60
N ARG A 242 4.71 -0.53 7.25
CA ARG A 242 3.29 -0.38 6.98
C ARG A 242 2.50 -1.31 7.89
N VAL A 243 1.38 -0.80 8.42
CA VAL A 243 0.38 -1.53 9.20
C VAL A 243 -1.01 -1.05 8.80
N GLY A 244 -2.06 -1.78 9.18
CA GLY A 244 -3.43 -1.33 8.96
C GLY A 244 -4.41 -2.48 8.76
N LEU A 245 -5.69 -2.14 8.77
CA LEU A 245 -6.81 -3.08 8.63
C LEU A 245 -6.91 -3.68 7.21
N GLU A 246 -6.27 -3.08 6.24
CA GLU A 246 -6.11 -3.68 4.90
C GLU A 246 -5.31 -4.98 4.98
N ASP A 247 -4.22 -4.98 5.75
CA ASP A 247 -3.24 -6.07 5.78
C ASP A 247 -3.49 -7.05 6.93
N ASN A 248 -4.13 -6.60 8.03
CA ASN A 248 -4.33 -7.41 9.23
C ASN A 248 -5.57 -6.97 10.03
N LEU A 249 -6.42 -7.92 10.36
CA LEU A 249 -7.67 -7.67 11.10
C LEU A 249 -7.54 -7.83 12.62
N TYR A 250 -6.36 -8.22 13.13
CA TYR A 250 -6.19 -8.68 14.52
C TYR A 250 -5.08 -7.93 15.24
N MET A 251 -5.30 -7.63 16.51
CA MET A 251 -4.23 -7.22 17.44
C MET A 251 -3.36 -8.40 17.85
N GLU A 252 -4.00 -9.53 18.15
CA GLU A 252 -3.37 -10.81 18.49
C GLU A 252 -4.31 -11.96 18.15
N ARG A 253 -3.85 -13.20 18.32
CA ARG A 253 -4.65 -14.37 17.93
C ARG A 253 -6.03 -14.36 18.58
N GLY A 254 -7.08 -14.29 17.77
CA GLY A 254 -8.48 -14.30 18.21
C GLY A 254 -9.01 -12.95 18.71
N VAL A 255 -8.19 -11.89 18.75
CA VAL A 255 -8.59 -10.54 19.17
C VAL A 255 -8.57 -9.60 17.99
N LEU A 256 -9.74 -9.16 17.53
CA LEU A 256 -9.87 -8.21 16.44
C LEU A 256 -9.22 -6.86 16.79
N ALA A 257 -8.60 -6.24 15.82
CA ALA A 257 -8.12 -4.87 15.96
C ALA A 257 -9.31 -3.91 16.05
N PRO A 258 -9.37 -3.06 17.07
CA PRO A 258 -10.49 -2.14 17.25
C PRO A 258 -10.46 -0.95 16.29
N SER A 259 -9.30 -0.63 15.70
CA SER A 259 -9.12 0.47 14.76
C SER A 259 -7.77 0.41 14.06
N ASN A 260 -7.59 1.18 12.99
CA ASN A 260 -6.29 1.47 12.38
C ASN A 260 -5.33 2.16 13.36
N ALA A 261 -5.83 3.11 14.14
CA ALA A 261 -5.03 3.81 15.16
C ALA A 261 -4.38 2.84 16.16
N ALA A 262 -5.10 1.83 16.64
CA ALA A 262 -4.55 0.82 17.55
C ALA A 262 -3.40 0.01 16.93
N LEU A 263 -3.50 -0.33 15.63
CA LEU A 263 -2.41 -1.00 14.90
C LEU A 263 -1.18 -0.09 14.77
N VAL A 264 -1.40 1.21 14.47
CA VAL A 264 -0.34 2.24 14.40
C VAL A 264 0.33 2.43 15.78
N GLU A 265 -0.42 2.55 16.85
CA GLU A 265 0.11 2.68 18.22
C GLU A 265 1.01 1.49 18.59
N ARG A 266 0.59 0.26 18.22
CA ARG A 266 1.40 -0.92 18.46
C ARG A 266 2.70 -0.91 17.64
N ALA A 267 2.65 -0.52 16.37
CA ALA A 267 3.84 -0.35 15.53
C ALA A 267 4.78 0.73 16.11
N ALA A 268 4.24 1.87 16.52
CA ALA A 268 5.00 2.96 17.13
C ALA A 268 5.69 2.53 18.44
N ARG A 269 5.03 1.70 19.25
CA ARG A 269 5.64 1.12 20.46
C ARG A 269 6.80 0.19 20.11
N ILE A 270 6.63 -0.72 19.13
CA ILE A 270 7.70 -1.63 18.68
C ILE A 270 8.91 -0.83 18.19
N ILE A 271 8.69 0.21 17.39
CA ILE A 271 9.76 1.09 16.87
C ILE A 271 10.56 1.70 18.04
N ARG A 272 9.88 2.23 19.06
CA ARG A 272 10.53 2.85 20.21
C ARG A 272 11.28 1.84 21.10
N GLU A 273 10.71 0.64 21.30
CA GLU A 273 11.36 -0.42 22.08
C GLU A 273 12.63 -0.97 21.40
N ILE A 274 12.72 -0.86 20.07
CA ILE A 274 13.95 -1.20 19.31
C ILE A 274 14.99 -0.04 19.36
N GLY A 275 14.64 1.11 19.94
CA GLY A 275 15.53 2.27 20.07
C GLY A 275 15.50 3.23 18.87
N ALA A 276 14.51 3.11 17.98
CA ALA A 276 14.24 4.06 16.92
C ALA A 276 13.14 5.06 17.30
N GLU A 277 12.95 6.09 16.48
CA GLU A 277 11.89 7.09 16.66
C GLU A 277 10.90 7.04 15.49
N VAL A 278 9.63 7.31 15.77
CA VAL A 278 8.61 7.47 14.72
C VAL A 278 8.83 8.81 14.02
N ALA A 279 8.91 8.80 12.70
CA ALA A 279 9.04 10.00 11.89
C ALA A 279 7.73 10.80 11.87
N THR A 280 7.82 12.12 11.89
CA THR A 280 6.69 13.01 11.62
C THR A 280 6.36 13.02 10.12
N PRO A 281 5.17 13.53 9.70
CA PRO A 281 4.87 13.70 8.30
C PRO A 281 5.89 14.57 7.53
N ASP A 282 6.45 15.61 8.15
CA ASP A 282 7.46 16.47 7.52
C ASP A 282 8.78 15.73 7.33
N GLU A 283 9.24 14.99 8.36
CA GLU A 283 10.40 14.10 8.24
C GLU A 283 10.18 13.00 7.18
N ALA A 284 8.95 12.48 7.07
CA ALA A 284 8.60 11.50 6.04
C ALA A 284 8.67 12.10 4.62
N ARG A 285 8.25 13.37 4.43
CA ARG A 285 8.41 14.06 3.15
C ARG A 285 9.88 14.18 2.75
N GLU A 286 10.73 14.57 3.67
CA GLU A 286 12.19 14.65 3.43
C GLU A 286 12.77 13.28 3.07
N ILE A 287 12.40 12.24 3.82
CA ILE A 287 12.88 10.86 3.62
C ILE A 287 12.48 10.32 2.24
N PHE A 288 11.23 10.51 1.85
CA PHE A 288 10.70 9.98 0.58
C PHE A 288 10.83 10.94 -0.60
N GLY A 289 11.17 12.21 -0.37
CA GLY A 289 11.31 13.23 -1.42
C GLY A 289 9.98 13.58 -2.08
N VAL A 290 8.95 13.88 -1.28
CA VAL A 290 7.58 14.22 -1.71
C VAL A 290 7.08 15.51 -1.10
#